data_9c2bd3f1545a1ac9fe2cef2105f6b2d7
#
_entry.id   9c2bd3f1545a1ac9fe2cef2105f6b2d7
#
_cell.length_a   1.000
_cell.length_b   1.000
_cell.length_c   1.000
_cell.angle_alpha   90.00
_cell.angle_beta   90.00
_cell.angle_gamma   90.00
#
_symmetry.space_group_name_H-M   'P 1'
#
loop_
_entity.id
_entity.type
_entity.pdbx_description
1 polymer ?
#
loop_
_entity_poly.entity_id
_entity_poly.type
_entity_poly.pdbx_seq_one_letter_code
_entity_poly.pdbx_strand_id
1 'polypeptide(L)'
;MTDMVVNLLLKDGHLFIPAAAYRDAMVDLLAVAVLWRSPCLHLIPLHPGTIGGFLLKQRNLAGDRVVDLRLFLRDHELAENVEGVLSFAWIPEQGSWQTTQLCPEWLDK
;
A
#
# COMPACT_ATOMS: atom_id res chain seq x y z
N MET A 1 19.12 -12.17 -8.52
CA MET A 1 17.66 -12.07 -8.57
C MET A 1 17.24 -10.63 -8.35
N THR A 2 16.37 -10.12 -9.16
CA THR A 2 15.97 -8.73 -9.06
C THR A 2 14.80 -8.60 -8.08
N ASP A 3 14.98 -7.76 -7.07
CA ASP A 3 13.89 -7.49 -6.13
C ASP A 3 12.86 -6.59 -6.81
N MET A 4 11.59 -6.93 -6.63
CA MET A 4 10.51 -6.11 -7.15
C MET A 4 10.21 -4.99 -6.15
N VAL A 5 10.28 -3.76 -6.62
CA VAL A 5 10.02 -2.57 -5.81
C VAL A 5 9.00 -1.72 -6.54
N VAL A 6 8.00 -1.22 -5.82
CA VAL A 6 7.02 -0.28 -6.35
C VAL A 6 7.00 0.98 -5.50
N ASN A 7 6.83 2.13 -6.16
CA ASN A 7 6.72 3.42 -5.51
C ASN A 7 5.26 3.87 -5.57
N LEU A 8 4.65 4.05 -4.41
CA LEU A 8 3.24 4.41 -4.30
C LEU A 8 3.11 5.75 -3.60
N LEU A 9 2.21 6.59 -4.09
CA LEU A 9 1.96 7.89 -3.48
C LEU A 9 0.94 7.75 -2.37
N LEU A 10 1.29 8.24 -1.18
CA LEU A 10 0.35 8.42 -0.08
C LEU A 10 0.00 9.91 -0.02
N LYS A 11 -1.30 10.23 -0.12
CA LYS A 11 -1.78 11.59 -0.07
C LYS A 11 -3.14 11.64 0.58
N ASP A 12 -3.28 12.47 1.62
CA ASP A 12 -4.55 12.67 2.33
C ASP A 12 -5.21 11.36 2.75
N GLY A 13 -4.40 10.42 3.23
CA GLY A 13 -4.88 9.13 3.71
C GLY A 13 -5.19 8.12 2.63
N HIS A 14 -4.94 8.44 1.37
CA HIS A 14 -5.17 7.52 0.25
C HIS A 14 -3.85 7.07 -0.35
N LEU A 15 -3.72 5.77 -0.56
CA LEU A 15 -2.55 5.20 -1.22
C LEU A 15 -2.88 5.00 -2.70
N PHE A 16 -2.16 5.70 -3.56
CA PHE A 16 -2.39 5.68 -5.00
C PHE A 16 -1.43 4.72 -5.68
N ILE A 17 -1.98 3.80 -6.46
CA ILE A 17 -1.23 2.78 -7.18
C ILE A 17 -1.35 3.10 -8.68
N PRO A 18 -0.27 3.59 -9.32
CA PRO A 18 -0.32 3.88 -10.75
C PRO A 18 -0.69 2.64 -11.57
N ALA A 19 -1.37 2.85 -12.68
CA ALA A 19 -1.79 1.75 -13.56
C ALA A 19 -0.62 0.85 -13.96
N ALA A 20 0.54 1.43 -14.24
CA ALA A 20 1.73 0.66 -14.59
C ALA A 20 2.17 -0.25 -13.44
N ALA A 21 2.23 0.27 -12.22
CA ALA A 21 2.60 -0.52 -11.04
C ALA A 21 1.58 -1.63 -10.79
N TYR A 22 0.30 -1.33 -10.93
CA TYR A 22 -0.76 -2.31 -10.75
C TYR A 22 -0.63 -3.43 -11.78
N ARG A 23 -0.46 -3.08 -13.05
CA ARG A 23 -0.34 -4.05 -14.14
C ARG A 23 0.89 -4.93 -13.99
N ASP A 24 2.02 -4.33 -13.58
CA ASP A 24 3.30 -5.03 -13.57
C ASP A 24 3.51 -5.86 -12.29
N ALA A 25 2.95 -5.45 -11.17
CA ALA A 25 3.25 -6.03 -9.88
C ALA A 25 2.03 -6.56 -9.12
N MET A 26 0.84 -6.04 -9.38
CA MET A 26 -0.35 -6.31 -8.58
C MET A 26 -1.56 -6.71 -9.41
N VAL A 27 -1.35 -7.19 -10.63
CA VAL A 27 -2.44 -7.55 -11.54
C VAL A 27 -3.39 -8.55 -10.87
N ASP A 28 -4.68 -8.33 -11.06
CA ASP A 28 -5.77 -9.14 -10.49
C ASP A 28 -5.91 -9.03 -8.97
N LEU A 29 -5.11 -8.20 -8.31
CA LEU A 29 -5.24 -7.97 -6.89
C LEU A 29 -6.44 -7.07 -6.63
N LEU A 30 -7.40 -7.52 -5.82
CA LEU A 30 -8.61 -6.77 -5.52
C LEU A 30 -8.60 -6.13 -4.14
N ALA A 31 -7.86 -6.71 -3.20
CA ALA A 31 -7.82 -6.23 -1.83
C ALA A 31 -6.50 -6.60 -1.17
N VAL A 32 -6.12 -5.82 -0.16
CA VAL A 32 -4.93 -6.06 0.67
C VAL A 32 -5.31 -5.95 2.14
N ALA A 33 -4.66 -6.74 2.98
CA ALA A 33 -4.59 -6.45 4.40
C ALA A 33 -3.46 -5.47 4.62
N VAL A 34 -3.62 -4.58 5.59
CA VAL A 34 -2.62 -3.56 5.90
C VAL A 34 -2.21 -3.72 7.35
N LEU A 35 -0.90 -3.82 7.59
CA LEU A 35 -0.35 -3.95 8.93
C LEU A 35 0.67 -2.86 9.16
N TRP A 36 0.64 -2.30 10.37
CA TRP A 36 1.68 -1.41 10.84
C TRP A 36 2.54 -2.15 11.87
N ARG A 37 3.76 -2.45 11.47
CA ARG A 37 4.77 -3.02 12.36
C ARG A 37 5.91 -2.03 12.42
N SER A 38 5.79 -1.08 13.34
CA SER A 38 6.73 0.04 13.42
C SER A 38 8.17 -0.43 13.26
N PRO A 39 8.95 0.19 12.37
CA PRO A 39 8.61 1.38 11.59
C PRO A 39 8.18 1.06 10.15
N CYS A 40 7.62 -0.10 9.88
CA CYS A 40 7.30 -0.54 8.53
C CYS A 40 5.81 -0.72 8.31
N LEU A 41 5.35 -0.32 7.12
CA LEU A 41 4.00 -0.57 6.64
C LEU A 41 4.01 -1.80 5.74
N HIS A 42 3.06 -2.71 5.97
CA HIS A 42 2.98 -3.97 5.22
C HIS A 42 1.66 -4.04 4.47
N LEU A 43 1.72 -4.43 3.20
CA LEU A 43 0.55 -4.71 2.38
C LEU A 43 0.56 -6.19 2.04
N ILE A 44 -0.47 -6.90 2.46
CA ILE A 44 -0.56 -8.35 2.27
C ILE A 44 -1.68 -8.63 1.27
N PRO A 45 -1.37 -9.19 0.09
CA PRO A 45 -2.40 -9.55 -0.88
C PRO A 45 -3.41 -10.54 -0.30
N LEU A 46 -4.69 -10.30 -0.55
CA LEU A 46 -5.76 -11.18 -0.12
C LEU A 46 -6.28 -11.98 -1.32
N HIS A 47 -6.58 -13.25 -1.07
CA HIS A 47 -7.16 -14.12 -2.09
C HIS A 47 -8.61 -13.70 -2.39
N PRO A 48 -9.09 -13.91 -3.63
CA PRO A 48 -10.48 -13.67 -3.96
C PRO A 48 -11.42 -14.40 -2.98
N GLY A 49 -12.45 -13.71 -2.52
CA GLY A 49 -13.40 -14.28 -1.58
C GLY A 49 -13.01 -14.13 -0.11
N THR A 50 -11.82 -13.67 0.19
CA THR A 50 -11.43 -13.37 1.57
C THR A 50 -12.22 -12.17 2.06
N ILE A 51 -12.78 -12.27 3.26
CA ILE A 51 -13.56 -11.19 3.87
C ILE A 51 -12.62 -10.26 4.62
N GLY A 52 -12.84 -8.96 4.47
CA GLY A 52 -12.06 -7.92 5.15
C GLY A 52 -10.99 -7.33 4.26
N GLY A 53 -10.11 -6.54 4.86
CA GLY A 53 -9.05 -5.87 4.13
C GLY A 53 -9.51 -4.58 3.47
N PHE A 54 -8.63 -4.00 2.68
CA PHE A 54 -8.84 -2.73 2.00
C PHE A 54 -8.91 -2.97 0.50
N LEU A 55 -9.97 -2.45 -0.14
CA LEU A 55 -10.17 -2.65 -1.58
C LEU A 55 -9.22 -1.78 -2.40
N LEU A 56 -8.73 -2.33 -3.51
CA LEU A 56 -8.04 -1.57 -4.53
C LEU A 56 -9.09 -1.10 -5.54
N LYS A 57 -9.59 0.11 -5.35
CA LYS A 57 -10.64 0.66 -6.19
C LYS A 57 -10.05 1.26 -7.46
N GLN A 58 -10.68 1.00 -8.60
CA GLN A 58 -10.27 1.63 -9.84
C GLN A 58 -10.64 3.12 -9.78
N ARG A 59 -9.65 3.96 -10.01
CA ARG A 59 -9.82 5.41 -9.88
C ARG A 59 -10.23 6.08 -11.19
N ASN A 60 -9.78 5.53 -12.32
CA ASN A 60 -10.03 6.12 -13.63
C ASN A 60 -9.93 5.05 -14.74
N LEU A 61 -10.20 5.48 -15.97
CA LEU A 61 -10.16 4.57 -17.12
C LEU A 61 -8.75 4.11 -17.47
N ALA A 62 -7.72 4.84 -17.04
CA ALA A 62 -6.33 4.42 -17.26
C ALA A 62 -5.95 3.21 -16.42
N GLY A 63 -6.72 2.91 -15.37
CA GLY A 63 -6.47 1.74 -14.54
C GLY A 63 -5.73 2.02 -13.25
N ASP A 64 -5.55 3.28 -12.89
CA ASP A 64 -4.98 3.64 -11.59
C ASP A 64 -5.89 3.12 -10.48
N ARG A 65 -5.30 2.64 -9.40
CA ARG A 65 -6.03 2.14 -8.24
C ARG A 65 -5.79 3.03 -7.04
N VAL A 66 -6.71 2.98 -6.09
CA VAL A 66 -6.58 3.72 -4.84
C VAL A 66 -7.06 2.88 -3.68
N VAL A 67 -6.33 2.96 -2.56
CA VAL A 67 -6.70 2.31 -1.30
C VAL A 67 -6.94 3.39 -0.27
N ASP A 68 -8.09 3.37 0.38
CA ASP A 68 -8.43 4.35 1.42
C ASP A 68 -7.89 3.86 2.76
N LEU A 69 -6.85 4.52 3.26
CA LEU A 69 -6.19 4.18 4.52
C LEU A 69 -6.50 5.17 5.64
N ARG A 70 -7.47 6.06 5.49
CA ARG A 70 -7.71 7.12 6.48
C ARG A 70 -7.98 6.58 7.87
N LEU A 71 -8.86 5.60 8.01
CA LEU A 71 -9.16 5.00 9.31
C LEU A 71 -7.98 4.22 9.86
N PHE A 72 -7.27 3.51 8.99
CA PHE A 72 -6.07 2.78 9.40
C PHE A 72 -5.02 3.71 9.99
N LEU A 73 -4.73 4.81 9.30
CA LEU A 73 -3.73 5.78 9.78
C LEU A 73 -4.15 6.39 11.11
N ARG A 74 -5.43 6.73 11.26
CA ARG A 74 -5.95 7.28 12.50
C ARG A 74 -5.83 6.29 13.66
N ASP A 75 -6.21 5.04 13.42
CA ASP A 75 -6.20 4.01 14.45
C ASP A 75 -4.78 3.68 14.92
N HIS A 76 -3.78 3.91 14.10
CA HIS A 76 -2.37 3.67 14.44
C HIS A 76 -1.63 4.96 14.79
N GLU A 77 -2.35 6.06 14.95
CA GLU A 77 -1.78 7.36 15.30
C GLU A 77 -0.72 7.82 14.30
N LEU A 78 -0.95 7.52 13.02
CA LEU A 78 -0.08 7.96 11.95
C LEU A 78 -0.67 9.22 11.30
N ALA A 79 0.19 9.96 10.58
CA ALA A 79 -0.22 11.22 9.96
C ALA A 79 -1.23 10.98 8.85
N GLU A 80 -2.37 11.72 8.86
CA GLU A 80 -3.45 11.55 7.89
C GLU A 80 -3.40 12.56 6.75
N ASN A 81 -2.85 13.74 6.99
CA ASN A 81 -2.87 14.85 6.03
C ASN A 81 -1.46 15.14 5.50
N VAL A 82 -0.81 14.10 4.99
CA VAL A 82 0.55 14.21 4.45
C VAL A 82 0.57 13.71 3.03
N GLU A 83 1.61 14.11 2.30
CA GLU A 83 1.83 13.66 0.94
C GLU A 83 3.27 13.21 0.81
N GLY A 84 3.47 12.03 0.23
CA GLY A 84 4.82 11.53 -0.01
C GLY A 84 4.79 10.17 -0.70
N VAL A 85 5.94 9.78 -1.22
CA VAL A 85 6.11 8.50 -1.90
C VAL A 85 6.67 7.48 -0.94
N LEU A 86 6.03 6.31 -0.88
CA LEU A 86 6.51 5.17 -0.12
C LEU A 86 6.97 4.10 -1.10
N SER A 87 8.17 3.58 -0.88
CA SER A 87 8.71 2.50 -1.70
C SER A 87 8.47 1.18 -0.99
N PHE A 88 7.84 0.24 -1.70
CA PHE A 88 7.53 -1.08 -1.16
C PHE A 88 8.32 -2.14 -1.91
N ALA A 89 8.95 -3.06 -1.19
CA ALA A 89 9.61 -4.23 -1.76
C ALA A 89 8.75 -5.46 -1.52
N TRP A 90 8.69 -6.35 -2.50
CA TRP A 90 8.05 -7.64 -2.34
C TRP A 90 8.97 -8.58 -1.56
N ILE A 91 8.46 -9.14 -0.47
CA ILE A 91 9.20 -10.08 0.38
C ILE A 91 8.59 -11.46 0.21
N PRO A 92 9.18 -12.31 -0.65
CA PRO A 92 8.58 -13.61 -0.97
C PRO A 92 8.38 -14.52 0.25
N GLU A 93 9.29 -14.47 1.21
CA GLU A 93 9.23 -15.31 2.41
C GLU A 93 8.01 -14.99 3.26
N GLN A 94 7.51 -13.77 3.18
CA GLN A 94 6.36 -13.32 3.96
C GLN A 94 5.12 -13.10 3.10
N GLY A 95 5.25 -13.16 1.78
CA GLY A 95 4.15 -12.95 0.87
C GLY A 95 3.53 -11.57 1.00
N SER A 96 4.34 -10.54 1.22
CA SER A 96 3.85 -9.17 1.46
C SER A 96 4.74 -8.12 0.83
N TRP A 97 4.13 -6.95 0.59
CA TRP A 97 4.83 -5.73 0.21
C TRP A 97 5.17 -4.97 1.49
N GLN A 98 6.43 -4.59 1.66
CA GLN A 98 6.87 -3.88 2.86
C GLN A 98 7.68 -2.65 2.46
N THR A 99 7.55 -1.57 3.24
CA THR A 99 8.37 -0.37 3.01
C THR A 99 9.85 -0.74 3.10
N THR A 100 10.63 -0.24 2.12
CA THR A 100 12.04 -0.63 1.96
C THR A 100 12.95 0.01 3.00
N GLN A 101 12.50 1.09 3.60
CA GLN A 101 13.25 1.85 4.59
C GLN A 101 12.36 2.11 5.79
N LEU A 102 12.95 2.62 6.86
CA LEU A 102 12.17 3.11 7.98
C LEU A 102 11.15 4.09 7.45
N CYS A 103 9.93 4.03 7.97
CA CYS A 103 8.90 4.95 7.54
C CYS A 103 9.36 6.39 7.73
N PRO A 104 9.09 7.26 6.76
CA PRO A 104 9.50 8.65 6.86
C PRO A 104 8.90 9.31 8.13
N GLU A 105 9.64 10.23 8.72
CA GLU A 105 9.18 10.95 9.91
C GLU A 105 7.85 11.66 9.68
N TRP A 106 7.57 12.07 8.43
CA TRP A 106 6.32 12.75 8.15
C TRP A 106 5.10 11.83 8.28
N LEU A 107 5.26 10.51 8.28
CA LEU A 107 4.17 9.56 8.48
C LEU A 107 3.93 9.28 9.96
N ASP A 108 4.99 9.22 10.74
CA ASP A 108 4.89 8.95 12.18
C ASP A 108 4.63 10.27 12.91
N LYS A 109 3.55 10.33 13.69
CA LYS A 109 3.21 11.55 14.45
C LYS A 109 4.18 11.77 15.59
#